data_4249a8bd79b30f7028201f1b50905ca6
#
_entry.id   4249a8bd79b30f7028201f1b50905ca6
#
_cell.length_a   1.000
_cell.length_b   1.000
_cell.length_c   1.000
_cell.angle_alpha   90.00
_cell.angle_beta   90.00
_cell.angle_gamma   90.00
#
_symmetry.space_group_name_H-M   'P 1'
#
loop_
_entity.id
_entity.type
_entity.pdbx_description
1 polymer ?
#
loop_
_entity_poly.entity_id
_entity_poly.type
_entity_poly.pdbx_seq_one_letter_code
_entity_poly.pdbx_strand_id
1 'polypeptide(L)'
;MLTFAQARLAFTQSSTIKDVIFRTLPGWRRSHGASIIAALGLLISLMVAPSLAAQSMVEPKPSFSPEDVVRIQLDALAANDEPTRNAGIEQVWAFAHPNNRAVTGPLERFTRMIRGAGYDTLIDHRSYTLEAAGETDQVAGFEVRVVARDGNLYAFSWRLGIADIDGQEVWMTTRVTPARSTGEQMTSR
;
A
#
# COMPACT_ATOMS: atom_id res chain seq x y z
N MET A 1 -45.46 10.37 16.25
CA MET A 1 -45.60 9.24 17.19
C MET A 1 -45.77 7.98 16.39
N LEU A 2 -44.68 7.24 16.23
CA LEU A 2 -44.73 5.83 15.76
C LEU A 2 -43.47 5.16 16.25
N THR A 3 -43.68 4.06 16.95
CA THR A 3 -42.82 3.35 17.89
C THR A 3 -41.85 2.43 17.15
N PHE A 4 -40.56 2.45 17.53
CA PHE A 4 -39.55 1.47 17.09
C PHE A 4 -39.80 0.12 17.78
N ALA A 5 -40.08 -0.93 17.00
CA ALA A 5 -40.08 -2.31 17.45
C ALA A 5 -38.70 -2.94 17.20
N GLN A 6 -38.03 -3.33 18.29
CA GLN A 6 -36.77 -4.08 18.27
C GLN A 6 -37.05 -5.53 17.87
N ALA A 7 -36.47 -6.00 16.77
CA ALA A 7 -36.39 -7.42 16.45
C ALA A 7 -35.03 -7.96 16.95
N ARG A 8 -35.05 -8.67 18.08
CA ARG A 8 -33.95 -9.52 18.55
C ARG A 8 -34.03 -10.85 17.80
N LEU A 9 -33.07 -11.12 16.94
CA LEU A 9 -32.85 -12.46 16.38
C LEU A 9 -31.99 -13.24 17.36
N ALA A 10 -32.59 -14.23 17.99
CA ALA A 10 -31.92 -15.24 18.81
C ALA A 10 -31.13 -16.17 17.90
N PHE A 11 -29.82 -16.29 18.13
CA PHE A 11 -28.96 -17.26 17.50
C PHE A 11 -29.09 -18.59 18.26
N THR A 12 -29.91 -19.51 17.73
CA THR A 12 -30.06 -20.85 18.28
C THR A 12 -28.95 -21.71 17.68
N GLN A 13 -28.01 -22.16 18.52
CA GLN A 13 -27.01 -23.17 18.18
C GLN A 13 -27.68 -24.48 17.81
N SER A 14 -27.53 -24.92 16.59
CA SER A 14 -27.93 -26.27 16.15
C SER A 14 -26.79 -27.25 16.38
N SER A 15 -26.92 -28.03 17.44
CA SER A 15 -26.00 -29.11 17.83
C SER A 15 -26.36 -30.45 17.17
N THR A 16 -26.83 -30.46 15.92
CA THR A 16 -27.48 -31.65 15.33
C THR A 16 -26.67 -32.38 14.25
N ILE A 17 -25.42 -32.02 13.99
CA ILE A 17 -24.63 -32.70 12.92
C ILE A 17 -23.75 -33.81 13.45
N LYS A 18 -23.49 -33.91 14.76
CA LYS A 18 -22.62 -34.94 15.30
C LYS A 18 -23.32 -36.28 15.57
N ASP A 19 -24.65 -36.29 15.71
CA ASP A 19 -25.39 -37.52 16.11
C ASP A 19 -25.92 -38.37 14.95
N VAL A 20 -25.88 -37.88 13.71
CA VAL A 20 -26.42 -38.59 12.54
C VAL A 20 -25.40 -39.52 11.87
N ILE A 21 -24.11 -39.30 12.03
CA ILE A 21 -23.07 -40.05 11.29
C ILE A 21 -22.67 -41.37 12.01
N PHE A 22 -22.99 -41.52 13.31
CA PHE A 22 -22.50 -42.67 14.07
C PHE A 22 -23.47 -43.85 14.18
N ARG A 23 -24.68 -43.77 13.57
CA ARG A 23 -25.74 -44.79 13.83
C ARG A 23 -25.98 -45.81 12.72
N THR A 24 -25.26 -45.82 11.63
CA THR A 24 -25.58 -46.68 10.48
C THR A 24 -24.48 -47.59 9.95
N LEU A 25 -23.38 -47.79 10.66
CA LEU A 25 -22.39 -48.80 10.25
C LEU A 25 -22.01 -49.75 11.40
N PRO A 26 -22.62 -50.92 11.53
CA PRO A 26 -22.15 -51.95 12.43
C PRO A 26 -20.99 -52.71 11.80
N GLY A 27 -19.80 -52.61 12.42
CA GLY A 27 -18.78 -53.61 12.14
C GLY A 27 -17.37 -53.18 11.77
N TRP A 28 -16.98 -51.91 11.93
CA TRP A 28 -15.60 -51.55 11.65
C TRP A 28 -14.72 -51.58 12.90
N ARG A 29 -13.83 -52.59 12.92
CA ARG A 29 -12.80 -52.77 13.95
C ARG A 29 -11.87 -51.56 14.07
N ARG A 30 -11.60 -51.17 15.32
CA ARG A 30 -10.75 -50.11 15.80
C ARG A 30 -9.26 -50.32 15.44
N SER A 31 -8.81 -50.24 14.19
CA SER A 31 -7.36 -50.29 13.94
C SER A 31 -6.84 -49.40 12.81
N HIS A 32 -7.72 -48.69 12.07
CA HIS A 32 -7.26 -47.87 10.97
C HIS A 32 -7.76 -46.40 10.99
N GLY A 33 -8.50 -46.01 12.03
CA GLY A 33 -9.09 -44.66 12.12
C GLY A 33 -8.07 -43.52 12.40
N ALA A 34 -6.95 -43.83 13.06
CA ALA A 34 -5.96 -42.79 13.41
C ALA A 34 -5.10 -42.36 12.23
N SER A 35 -4.82 -43.24 11.27
CA SER A 35 -3.97 -42.93 10.13
C SER A 35 -4.66 -42.11 9.04
N ILE A 36 -6.00 -42.27 8.88
CA ILE A 36 -6.77 -41.54 7.86
C ILE A 36 -7.00 -40.06 8.28
N ILE A 37 -7.22 -39.82 9.57
CA ILE A 37 -7.42 -38.45 10.08
C ILE A 37 -6.12 -37.68 10.02
N ALA A 38 -4.97 -38.32 10.30
CA ALA A 38 -3.66 -37.69 10.17
C ALA A 38 -3.29 -37.37 8.71
N ALA A 39 -3.67 -38.24 7.76
CA ALA A 39 -3.43 -38.01 6.33
C ALA A 39 -4.33 -36.90 5.76
N LEU A 40 -5.57 -36.76 6.22
CA LEU A 40 -6.47 -35.70 5.79
C LEU A 40 -6.07 -34.33 6.37
N GLY A 41 -5.56 -34.30 7.61
CA GLY A 41 -5.03 -33.08 8.24
C GLY A 41 -3.77 -32.57 7.55
N LEU A 42 -2.89 -33.44 7.07
CA LEU A 42 -1.66 -33.07 6.34
C LEU A 42 -1.97 -32.54 4.93
N LEU A 43 -3.01 -33.07 4.27
CA LEU A 43 -3.44 -32.60 2.93
C LEU A 43 -4.11 -31.21 2.97
N ILE A 44 -4.82 -30.86 4.04
CA ILE A 44 -5.45 -29.55 4.20
C ILE A 44 -4.40 -28.47 4.57
N SER A 45 -3.33 -28.85 5.28
CA SER A 45 -2.27 -27.92 5.68
C SER A 45 -1.39 -27.43 4.49
N LEU A 46 -1.43 -28.12 3.34
CA LEU A 46 -0.62 -27.81 2.17
C LEU A 46 -1.31 -26.80 1.21
N MET A 47 -2.58 -26.41 1.47
CA MET A 47 -3.37 -25.54 0.59
C MET A 47 -3.39 -24.07 1.00
N VAL A 48 -2.77 -23.70 2.13
CA VAL A 48 -2.60 -22.30 2.52
C VAL A 48 -1.16 -21.90 2.21
N ALA A 49 -0.80 -21.90 0.92
CA ALA A 49 0.32 -21.09 0.48
C ALA A 49 -0.13 -19.62 0.62
N PRO A 50 0.57 -18.77 1.41
CA PRO A 50 0.34 -17.35 1.29
C PRO A 50 0.66 -16.99 -0.17
N SER A 51 -0.35 -16.56 -0.92
CA SER A 51 -0.10 -15.84 -2.18
C SER A 51 0.74 -14.63 -1.79
N LEU A 52 2.05 -14.69 -2.02
CA LEU A 52 2.83 -13.48 -2.20
C LEU A 52 2.21 -12.83 -3.44
N ALA A 53 1.21 -12.00 -3.24
CA ALA A 53 0.79 -11.05 -4.25
C ALA A 53 2.02 -10.17 -4.48
N ALA A 54 2.74 -10.43 -5.57
CA ALA A 54 3.73 -9.49 -6.06
C ALA A 54 2.96 -8.17 -6.18
N GLN A 55 3.33 -7.17 -5.39
CA GLN A 55 2.75 -5.84 -5.50
C GLN A 55 3.14 -5.35 -6.89
N SER A 56 2.18 -5.44 -7.83
CA SER A 56 2.36 -4.91 -9.17
C SER A 56 2.50 -3.40 -9.05
N MET A 57 3.46 -2.83 -9.77
CA MET A 57 3.63 -1.39 -9.87
C MET A 57 2.30 -0.76 -10.30
N VAL A 58 1.90 0.30 -9.60
CA VAL A 58 0.68 1.05 -9.91
C VAL A 58 0.99 1.96 -11.10
N GLU A 59 0.20 1.86 -12.16
CA GLU A 59 0.32 2.72 -13.32
C GLU A 59 -0.54 3.97 -13.19
N PRO A 60 -0.11 5.13 -13.74
CA PRO A 60 -0.93 6.33 -13.82
C PRO A 60 -2.24 6.06 -14.57
N LYS A 61 -3.36 6.58 -14.05
CA LYS A 61 -4.68 6.46 -14.67
C LYS A 61 -5.58 7.65 -14.32
N PRO A 62 -6.58 7.98 -15.18
CA PRO A 62 -7.44 9.15 -15.01
C PRO A 62 -8.26 9.17 -13.72
N SER A 63 -8.48 8.00 -13.12
CA SER A 63 -9.27 7.89 -11.88
C SER A 63 -8.53 8.33 -10.62
N PHE A 64 -7.22 8.59 -10.69
CA PHE A 64 -6.45 9.09 -9.55
C PHE A 64 -6.56 10.60 -9.44
N SER A 65 -6.91 11.08 -8.26
CA SER A 65 -6.75 12.49 -7.89
C SER A 65 -5.28 12.88 -7.75
N PRO A 66 -4.93 14.17 -7.76
CA PRO A 66 -3.57 14.61 -7.46
C PRO A 66 -3.07 14.11 -6.11
N GLU A 67 -3.94 14.09 -5.11
CA GLU A 67 -3.61 13.60 -3.77
C GLU A 67 -3.29 12.10 -3.78
N ASP A 68 -4.08 11.29 -4.49
CA ASP A 68 -3.83 9.84 -4.63
C ASP A 68 -2.45 9.60 -5.23
N VAL A 69 -2.06 10.36 -6.25
CA VAL A 69 -0.75 10.24 -6.89
C VAL A 69 0.39 10.52 -5.92
N VAL A 70 0.27 11.55 -5.06
CA VAL A 70 1.29 11.84 -4.04
C VAL A 70 1.35 10.74 -2.99
N ARG A 71 0.19 10.25 -2.51
CA ARG A 71 0.11 9.16 -1.52
C ARG A 71 0.74 7.87 -2.05
N ILE A 72 0.40 7.44 -3.27
CA ILE A 72 1.00 6.25 -3.91
C ILE A 72 2.53 6.34 -3.90
N GLN A 73 3.09 7.50 -4.22
CA GLN A 73 4.54 7.69 -4.27
C GLN A 73 5.16 7.69 -2.86
N LEU A 74 4.53 8.34 -1.88
CA LEU A 74 5.03 8.37 -0.50
C LEU A 74 4.96 6.99 0.14
N ASP A 75 3.84 6.28 -0.01
CA ASP A 75 3.66 4.93 0.52
C ASP A 75 4.68 3.95 -0.07
N ALA A 76 4.98 4.07 -1.38
CA ALA A 76 6.01 3.27 -2.01
C ALA A 76 7.41 3.58 -1.50
N LEU A 77 7.74 4.85 -1.22
CA LEU A 77 9.02 5.24 -0.65
C LEU A 77 9.16 4.82 0.83
N ALA A 78 8.06 4.72 1.58
CA ALA A 78 8.09 4.21 2.96
C ALA A 78 8.49 2.73 3.04
N ALA A 79 8.25 1.96 1.97
CA ALA A 79 8.63 0.56 1.81
C ALA A 79 9.53 0.38 0.57
N ASN A 80 10.56 1.23 0.45
CA ASN A 80 11.31 1.39 -0.81
C ASN A 80 11.89 0.11 -1.39
N ASP A 81 12.38 -0.79 -0.57
CA ASP A 81 13.07 -2.00 -1.01
C ASP A 81 12.13 -3.24 -0.98
N GLU A 82 10.80 -3.04 -0.99
CA GLU A 82 9.78 -4.09 -1.05
C GLU A 82 8.93 -3.96 -2.34
N PRO A 83 8.70 -5.05 -3.07
CA PRO A 83 9.19 -6.43 -2.89
C PRO A 83 10.64 -6.62 -3.36
N THR A 84 11.23 -5.64 -4.02
CA THR A 84 12.59 -5.65 -4.55
C THR A 84 13.29 -4.34 -4.26
N ARG A 85 14.62 -4.36 -4.30
CA ARG A 85 15.43 -3.15 -4.07
C ARG A 85 15.06 -2.02 -5.03
N ASN A 86 14.75 -0.83 -4.48
CA ASN A 86 14.33 0.37 -5.18
C ASN A 86 12.93 0.32 -5.80
N ALA A 87 12.09 -0.67 -5.49
CA ALA A 87 10.73 -0.75 -6.02
C ALA A 87 9.94 0.54 -5.76
N GLY A 88 10.13 1.17 -4.58
CA GLY A 88 9.51 2.46 -4.26
C GLY A 88 9.98 3.59 -5.17
N ILE A 89 11.26 3.66 -5.46
CA ILE A 89 11.81 4.65 -6.40
C ILE A 89 11.32 4.41 -7.82
N GLU A 90 11.19 3.15 -8.24
CA GLU A 90 10.60 2.77 -9.54
C GLU A 90 9.14 3.20 -9.62
N GLN A 91 8.38 3.02 -8.53
CA GLN A 91 7.00 3.49 -8.43
C GLN A 91 6.90 5.02 -8.57
N VAL A 92 7.78 5.77 -7.91
CA VAL A 92 7.86 7.24 -8.07
C VAL A 92 8.21 7.62 -9.51
N TRP A 93 9.13 6.89 -10.13
CA TRP A 93 9.49 7.08 -11.52
C TRP A 93 8.32 6.84 -12.47
N ALA A 94 7.46 5.85 -12.21
CA ALA A 94 6.27 5.58 -13.01
C ALA A 94 5.32 6.79 -13.05
N PHE A 95 5.23 7.56 -11.96
CA PHE A 95 4.43 8.78 -11.86
C PHE A 95 5.19 10.08 -12.18
N ALA A 96 6.45 10.00 -12.59
CA ALA A 96 7.20 11.20 -12.99
C ALA A 96 6.73 11.69 -14.38
N HIS A 97 6.30 12.96 -14.45
CA HIS A 97 5.86 13.60 -15.69
C HIS A 97 6.94 13.50 -16.78
N PRO A 98 6.60 13.34 -18.08
CA PRO A 98 7.59 13.25 -19.15
C PRO A 98 8.65 14.36 -19.12
N ASN A 99 8.27 15.61 -18.86
CA ASN A 99 9.22 16.71 -18.72
C ASN A 99 10.17 16.55 -17.52
N ASN A 100 9.68 15.98 -16.41
CA ASN A 100 10.51 15.68 -15.25
C ASN A 100 11.50 14.56 -15.60
N ARG A 101 11.03 13.49 -16.24
CA ARG A 101 11.89 12.38 -16.70
C ARG A 101 12.98 12.83 -17.66
N ALA A 102 12.67 13.77 -18.57
CA ALA A 102 13.65 14.32 -19.52
C ALA A 102 14.81 15.01 -18.81
N VAL A 103 14.57 15.62 -17.65
CA VAL A 103 15.59 16.34 -16.87
C VAL A 103 16.32 15.44 -15.88
N THR A 104 15.60 14.51 -15.24
CA THR A 104 16.11 13.70 -14.13
C THR A 104 16.55 12.29 -14.54
N GLY A 105 16.09 11.79 -15.69
CA GLY A 105 16.40 10.46 -16.20
C GLY A 105 17.80 10.28 -16.75
N PRO A 106 18.17 9.07 -17.09
CA PRO A 106 17.37 7.83 -17.01
C PRO A 106 17.14 7.34 -15.56
N LEU A 107 16.38 6.26 -15.38
CA LEU A 107 15.99 5.72 -14.07
C LEU A 107 17.17 5.52 -13.12
N GLU A 108 18.31 5.03 -13.59
CA GLU A 108 19.51 4.84 -12.75
C GLU A 108 20.05 6.18 -12.21
N ARG A 109 19.98 7.25 -13.01
CA ARG A 109 20.35 8.59 -12.55
C ARG A 109 19.33 9.13 -11.56
N PHE A 110 18.05 8.93 -11.83
CA PHE A 110 16.97 9.28 -10.91
C PHE A 110 17.10 8.56 -9.57
N THR A 111 17.36 7.24 -9.59
CA THR A 111 17.61 6.44 -8.38
C THR A 111 18.78 6.99 -7.56
N ARG A 112 19.90 7.34 -8.20
CA ARG A 112 21.04 7.96 -7.49
C ARG A 112 20.66 9.32 -6.90
N MET A 113 19.85 10.11 -7.58
CA MET A 113 19.37 11.42 -7.11
C MET A 113 18.49 11.25 -5.85
N ILE A 114 17.53 10.32 -5.88
CA ILE A 114 16.63 10.07 -4.74
C ILE A 114 17.40 9.51 -3.54
N ARG A 115 18.42 8.68 -3.76
CA ARG A 115 19.30 8.17 -2.69
C ARG A 115 20.36 9.18 -2.22
N GLY A 116 20.44 10.34 -2.87
CA GLY A 116 21.39 11.40 -2.51
C GLY A 116 20.81 12.39 -1.50
N ALA A 117 21.72 13.16 -0.89
CA ALA A 117 21.36 14.21 0.06
C ALA A 117 20.30 15.16 -0.51
N GLY A 118 19.23 15.35 0.23
CA GLY A 118 18.09 16.19 -0.15
C GLY A 118 16.82 15.41 -0.48
N TYR A 119 16.90 14.10 -0.79
CA TYR A 119 15.74 13.24 -1.02
C TYR A 119 15.79 11.92 -0.25
N ASP A 120 16.94 11.51 0.23
CA ASP A 120 17.17 10.26 0.96
C ASP A 120 16.31 10.12 2.23
N THR A 121 15.89 11.25 2.81
CA THR A 121 14.98 11.28 3.96
C THR A 121 13.54 10.86 3.63
N LEU A 122 13.18 10.79 2.33
CA LEU A 122 11.93 10.19 1.86
C LEU A 122 11.95 8.67 1.92
N ILE A 123 13.13 8.04 1.85
CA ILE A 123 13.29 6.58 1.81
C ILE A 123 13.10 6.02 3.21
N ASP A 124 12.26 4.99 3.33
CA ASP A 124 11.97 4.29 4.59
C ASP A 124 11.51 5.25 5.71
N HIS A 125 10.78 6.30 5.34
CA HIS A 125 10.23 7.23 6.31
C HIS A 125 9.18 6.56 7.19
N ARG A 126 8.96 7.09 8.40
CA ARG A 126 8.05 6.50 9.39
C ARG A 126 6.61 6.92 9.19
N SER A 127 6.40 8.17 8.80
CA SER A 127 5.07 8.75 8.58
C SER A 127 5.18 10.04 7.77
N TYR A 128 4.06 10.48 7.24
CA TYR A 128 3.95 11.78 6.57
C TYR A 128 2.62 12.46 6.85
N THR A 129 2.59 13.77 6.63
CA THR A 129 1.36 14.57 6.51
C THR A 129 1.37 15.26 5.15
N LEU A 130 0.19 15.44 4.57
CA LEU A 130 -0.02 16.02 3.26
C LEU A 130 -1.05 17.14 3.39
N GLU A 131 -0.67 18.35 2.97
CA GLU A 131 -1.52 19.53 2.97
C GLU A 131 -1.58 20.12 1.56
N ALA A 132 -2.78 20.33 1.02
CA ALA A 132 -2.94 20.96 -0.29
C ALA A 132 -2.45 22.41 -0.23
N ALA A 133 -1.59 22.79 -1.20
CA ALA A 133 -1.02 24.13 -1.32
C ALA A 133 -1.61 24.93 -2.51
N GLY A 134 -2.62 24.35 -3.17
CA GLY A 134 -3.36 24.92 -4.27
C GLY A 134 -3.58 23.93 -5.40
N GLU A 135 -4.70 24.07 -6.09
CA GLU A 135 -5.11 23.22 -7.20
C GLU A 135 -5.87 24.02 -8.25
N THR A 136 -5.63 23.68 -9.50
CA THR A 136 -6.37 24.11 -10.67
C THR A 136 -6.67 22.87 -11.52
N ASP A 137 -7.38 23.01 -12.62
CA ASP A 137 -7.67 21.90 -13.55
C ASP A 137 -6.41 21.25 -14.15
N GLN A 138 -5.27 21.93 -14.11
CA GLN A 138 -4.03 21.53 -14.81
C GLN A 138 -2.83 21.34 -13.89
N VAL A 139 -2.85 21.92 -12.68
CA VAL A 139 -1.72 21.92 -11.75
C VAL A 139 -2.21 21.76 -10.33
N ALA A 140 -1.57 20.88 -9.56
CA ALA A 140 -1.80 20.74 -8.14
C ALA A 140 -0.48 20.85 -7.37
N GLY A 141 -0.54 21.43 -6.17
CA GLY A 141 0.58 21.58 -5.26
C GLY A 141 0.26 21.05 -3.87
N PHE A 142 1.24 20.44 -3.23
CA PHE A 142 1.13 19.93 -1.86
C PHE A 142 2.39 20.28 -1.06
N GLU A 143 2.19 20.61 0.21
CA GLU A 143 3.25 20.58 1.22
C GLU A 143 3.21 19.22 1.94
N VAL A 144 4.34 18.54 1.90
CA VAL A 144 4.53 17.22 2.49
C VAL A 144 5.51 17.33 3.64
N ARG A 145 5.11 16.90 4.83
CA ARG A 145 6.01 16.78 5.98
C ARG A 145 6.24 15.32 6.27
N VAL A 146 7.48 14.92 6.35
CA VAL A 146 7.92 13.54 6.52
C VAL A 146 8.69 13.40 7.81
N VAL A 147 8.32 12.45 8.65
CA VAL A 147 9.16 11.97 9.75
C VAL A 147 10.09 10.92 9.18
N ALA A 148 11.35 11.30 8.96
CA ALA A 148 12.33 10.42 8.36
C ALA A 148 12.74 9.27 9.30
N ARG A 149 13.48 8.32 8.80
CA ARG A 149 14.00 7.17 9.55
C ARG A 149 14.80 7.58 10.80
N ASP A 150 15.50 8.71 10.75
CA ASP A 150 16.26 9.28 11.88
C ASP A 150 15.37 9.96 12.94
N GLY A 151 14.05 10.09 12.70
CA GLY A 151 13.08 10.73 13.58
C GLY A 151 12.97 12.25 13.41
N ASN A 152 13.76 12.85 12.54
CA ASN A 152 13.67 14.26 12.24
C ASN A 152 12.53 14.56 11.26
N LEU A 153 11.98 15.77 11.33
CA LEU A 153 10.92 16.24 10.47
C LEU A 153 11.49 17.07 9.31
N TYR A 154 11.14 16.66 8.09
CA TYR A 154 11.54 17.32 6.85
C TYR A 154 10.30 17.74 6.05
N ALA A 155 10.39 18.90 5.39
CA ALA A 155 9.34 19.41 4.53
C ALA A 155 9.77 19.39 3.05
N PHE A 156 8.83 19.04 2.20
CA PHE A 156 8.96 19.00 0.74
C PHE A 156 7.78 19.72 0.10
N SER A 157 8.00 20.41 -1.02
CA SER A 157 6.89 20.85 -1.86
C SER A 157 6.78 19.93 -3.06
N TRP A 158 5.59 19.40 -3.27
CA TRP A 158 5.24 18.48 -4.36
C TRP A 158 4.40 19.21 -5.40
N ARG A 159 4.74 19.09 -6.67
CA ARG A 159 3.95 19.66 -7.76
C ARG A 159 3.60 18.61 -8.78
N LEU A 160 2.33 18.62 -9.18
CA LEU A 160 1.80 17.77 -10.23
C LEU A 160 1.26 18.60 -11.38
N GLY A 161 1.16 17.98 -12.53
CA GLY A 161 0.52 18.51 -13.72
C GLY A 161 -0.11 17.38 -14.50
N ILE A 162 -1.00 17.75 -15.41
CA ILE A 162 -1.62 16.80 -16.34
C ILE A 162 -0.60 16.42 -17.41
N ALA A 163 -0.54 15.12 -17.72
CA ALA A 163 0.15 14.57 -18.86
C ALA A 163 -0.81 13.74 -19.70
N ASP A 164 -0.67 13.78 -21.02
CA ASP A 164 -1.32 12.83 -21.92
C ASP A 164 -0.45 11.57 -22.02
N ILE A 165 -1.00 10.44 -21.61
CA ILE A 165 -0.39 9.13 -21.73
C ILE A 165 -1.36 8.24 -22.52
N ASP A 166 -0.97 7.88 -23.73
CA ASP A 166 -1.78 7.05 -24.65
C ASP A 166 -3.21 7.59 -24.88
N GLY A 167 -3.36 8.92 -24.99
CA GLY A 167 -4.63 9.59 -25.21
C GLY A 167 -5.48 9.74 -23.94
N GLN A 168 -4.91 9.55 -22.77
CA GLN A 168 -5.56 9.74 -21.47
C GLN A 168 -4.85 10.83 -20.65
N GLU A 169 -5.62 11.79 -20.16
CA GLU A 169 -5.11 12.80 -19.23
C GLU A 169 -4.99 12.20 -17.84
N VAL A 170 -3.78 12.23 -17.30
CA VAL A 170 -3.44 11.67 -15.97
C VAL A 170 -2.59 12.66 -15.17
N TRP A 171 -2.78 12.65 -13.85
CA TRP A 171 -1.94 13.43 -12.96
C TRP A 171 -0.56 12.79 -12.79
N MET A 172 0.49 13.60 -12.98
CA MET A 172 1.89 13.16 -12.85
C MET A 172 2.73 14.21 -12.13
N THR A 173 3.78 13.77 -11.43
CA THR A 173 4.68 14.63 -10.67
C THR A 173 5.63 15.39 -11.60
N THR A 174 5.48 16.71 -11.64
CA THR A 174 6.35 17.61 -12.41
C THR A 174 7.61 18.00 -11.64
N ARG A 175 7.51 18.12 -10.31
CA ARG A 175 8.62 18.55 -9.44
C ARG A 175 8.39 18.15 -7.99
N VAL A 176 9.48 17.78 -7.33
CA VAL A 176 9.59 17.74 -5.86
C VAL A 176 10.80 18.59 -5.47
N THR A 177 10.66 19.45 -4.45
CA THR A 177 11.81 20.22 -3.93
C THR A 177 12.67 19.32 -3.03
N PRO A 178 13.99 19.60 -2.93
CA PRO A 178 14.82 18.95 -1.90
C PRO A 178 14.30 19.21 -0.48
N ALA A 179 14.65 18.31 0.44
CA ALA A 179 14.29 18.39 1.85
C ALA A 179 14.66 19.76 2.47
N ARG A 180 13.73 20.31 3.23
CA ARG A 180 13.99 21.42 4.15
C ARG A 180 13.83 20.90 5.57
N SER A 181 14.90 20.95 6.39
CA SER A 181 14.78 20.63 7.81
C SER A 181 13.89 21.65 8.49
N THR A 182 12.90 21.21 9.26
CA THR A 182 12.04 22.10 10.04
C THR A 182 12.65 22.45 11.38
N GLY A 183 13.75 21.79 11.77
CA GLY A 183 14.36 21.94 13.09
C GLY A 183 13.58 21.28 14.24
N GLU A 184 12.47 20.61 13.92
CA GLU A 184 11.61 19.92 14.89
C GLU A 184 11.93 18.42 14.91
N GLN A 185 12.02 17.86 16.13
CA GLN A 185 12.08 16.42 16.35
C GLN A 185 10.76 15.94 16.91
N MET A 186 10.19 14.87 16.36
CA MET A 186 9.04 14.22 16.95
C MET A 186 9.50 13.47 18.21
N THR A 187 9.33 14.11 19.35
CA THR A 187 9.52 13.45 20.66
C THR A 187 8.35 12.48 20.86
N SER A 188 8.61 11.17 20.77
CA SER A 188 7.62 10.15 21.15
C SER A 188 7.33 10.30 22.66
N ARG A 189 6.07 10.59 22.97
CA ARG A 189 5.53 10.46 24.33
C ARG A 189 5.06 9.05 24.59
#